data_6bf41096ccf27d58af85aec084905e8b
#
_entry.id   6bf41096ccf27d58af85aec084905e8b
#
_cell.length_a   1.000
_cell.length_b   1.000
_cell.length_c   1.000
_cell.angle_alpha   90.00
_cell.angle_beta   90.00
_cell.angle_gamma   90.00
#
_symmetry.space_group_name_H-M   'P 1'
#
loop_
_entity.id
_entity.type
_entity.pdbx_description
1 polymer ?
#
loop_
_entity_poly.entity_id
_entity_poly.type
_entity_poly.pdbx_seq_one_letter_code
_entity_poly.pdbx_strand_id
1 'polypeptide(L)'
;LLIGIGGSATNDGGLGMLSALGAVFTDRQGRPVSPTGGALADVCHADFSGLMPELAACRITVLCDVTNPLLGATGATYTYGPQKGATPEICAELEAGMKHYAQVVENTIGRNIADFPGAGAAGGLGAALGGVLKATLKSGIDAVLETVHFDEQLKQADLVVTGEGRIDGQSVQFGKVPIGV
;
A
#
# COMPACT_ATOMS: atom_id res chain seq x y z
N LEU A 1 -3.69 -15.29 -3.07
CA LEU A 1 -4.57 -14.30 -2.46
C LEU A 1 -4.55 -13.02 -3.29
N LEU A 2 -5.72 -12.51 -3.68
CA LEU A 2 -5.88 -11.24 -4.40
C LEU A 2 -6.45 -10.20 -3.42
N ILE A 3 -5.79 -9.05 -3.28
CA ILE A 3 -6.16 -8.01 -2.31
C ILE A 3 -6.32 -6.67 -3.01
N GLY A 4 -7.52 -6.09 -2.99
CA GLY A 4 -7.75 -4.71 -3.37
C GLY A 4 -7.53 -3.79 -2.16
N ILE A 5 -6.75 -2.72 -2.34
CA ILE A 5 -6.41 -1.78 -1.25
C ILE A 5 -6.97 -0.36 -1.46
N GLY A 6 -7.89 -0.21 -2.42
CA GLY A 6 -8.59 1.06 -2.66
C GLY A 6 -9.58 1.43 -1.54
N GLY A 7 -9.89 2.72 -1.40
CA GLY A 7 -10.88 3.22 -0.42
C GLY A 7 -10.48 3.09 1.05
N SER A 8 -9.18 3.09 1.35
CA SER A 8 -8.66 2.92 2.72
C SER A 8 -8.92 4.15 3.61
N ALA A 9 -9.09 3.91 4.92
CA ALA A 9 -9.20 4.96 5.94
C ALA A 9 -7.98 5.02 6.88
N THR A 10 -6.95 4.22 6.65
CA THR A 10 -5.76 4.11 7.50
C THR A 10 -4.60 4.97 7.00
N ASN A 11 -3.67 5.32 7.88
CA ASN A 11 -2.35 5.89 7.57
C ASN A 11 -1.35 5.44 8.64
N ASP A 12 -1.13 4.13 8.72
CA ASP A 12 -0.36 3.45 9.77
C ASP A 12 0.81 2.60 9.25
N GLY A 13 1.17 2.77 7.96
CA GLY A 13 2.25 1.97 7.36
C GLY A 13 1.96 0.46 7.29
N GLY A 14 0.69 0.06 7.53
CA GLY A 14 0.30 -1.34 7.63
C GLY A 14 0.65 -1.99 8.97
N LEU A 15 1.04 -1.21 9.98
CA LEU A 15 1.38 -1.70 11.31
C LEU A 15 0.24 -2.53 11.90
N GLY A 16 -1.00 -2.04 11.84
CA GLY A 16 -2.17 -2.74 12.35
C GLY A 16 -2.40 -4.10 11.68
N MET A 17 -2.28 -4.15 10.35
CA MET A 17 -2.40 -5.39 9.59
C MET A 17 -1.28 -6.37 9.95
N LEU A 18 -0.03 -5.92 9.97
CA LEU A 18 1.11 -6.78 10.30
C LEU A 18 1.01 -7.32 11.73
N SER A 19 0.56 -6.49 12.69
CA SER A 19 0.31 -6.93 14.07
C SER A 19 -0.76 -8.02 14.14
N ALA A 20 -1.86 -7.86 13.41
CA ALA A 20 -2.91 -8.86 13.35
C ALA A 20 -2.45 -10.18 12.71
N LEU A 21 -1.44 -10.12 11.83
CA LEU A 21 -0.81 -11.28 11.19
C LEU A 21 0.31 -11.91 12.03
N GLY A 22 0.58 -11.38 13.22
CA GLY A 22 1.53 -11.95 14.17
C GLY A 22 2.87 -11.22 14.31
N ALA A 23 3.08 -10.10 13.61
CA ALA A 23 4.24 -9.26 13.85
C ALA A 23 4.11 -8.52 15.20
N VAL A 24 5.23 -8.28 15.86
CA VAL A 24 5.27 -7.57 17.15
C VAL A 24 6.04 -6.26 16.99
N PHE A 25 5.41 -5.16 17.43
CA PHE A 25 6.02 -3.83 17.46
C PHE A 25 6.05 -3.32 18.89
N THR A 26 7.22 -2.91 19.37
CA THR A 26 7.39 -2.44 20.74
C THR A 26 8.10 -1.10 20.83
N ASP A 27 7.81 -0.38 21.91
CA ASP A 27 8.49 0.85 22.28
C ASP A 27 9.88 0.58 22.90
N ARG A 28 10.57 1.62 23.32
CA ARG A 28 11.89 1.54 23.95
C ARG A 28 11.89 0.73 25.25
N GLN A 29 10.75 0.61 25.94
CA GLN A 29 10.59 -0.16 27.17
C GLN A 29 10.13 -1.61 26.90
N GLY A 30 9.99 -2.02 25.64
CA GLY A 30 9.51 -3.35 25.27
C GLY A 30 7.98 -3.53 25.40
N ARG A 31 7.22 -2.45 25.57
CA ARG A 31 5.75 -2.51 25.63
C ARG A 31 5.16 -2.47 24.22
N PRO A 32 4.06 -3.20 23.96
CA PRO A 32 3.40 -3.17 22.67
C PRO A 32 2.96 -1.75 22.28
N VAL A 33 3.22 -1.37 21.03
CA VAL A 33 2.77 -0.10 20.44
C VAL A 33 1.32 -0.24 19.96
N SER A 34 0.52 0.80 20.14
CA SER A 34 -0.85 0.85 19.62
C SER A 34 -0.85 0.73 18.09
N PRO A 35 -1.74 -0.09 17.49
CA PRO A 35 -1.76 -0.30 16.03
C PRO A 35 -2.46 0.86 15.30
N THR A 36 -1.94 2.08 15.46
CA THR A 36 -2.47 3.31 14.87
C THR A 36 -1.38 4.18 14.27
N GLY A 37 -1.72 5.02 13.29
CA GLY A 37 -0.77 5.94 12.66
C GLY A 37 -0.11 6.92 13.62
N GLY A 38 -0.84 7.38 14.65
CA GLY A 38 -0.31 8.29 15.67
C GLY A 38 0.78 7.67 16.56
N ALA A 39 0.86 6.34 16.63
CA ALA A 39 1.82 5.63 17.47
C ALA A 39 3.08 5.18 16.70
N LEU A 40 3.19 5.47 15.41
CA LEU A 40 4.34 5.04 14.59
C LEU A 40 5.68 5.59 15.10
N ALA A 41 5.67 6.79 15.70
CA ALA A 41 6.86 7.41 16.28
C ALA A 41 7.41 6.66 17.52
N ASP A 42 6.57 5.87 18.17
CA ASP A 42 6.94 5.10 19.38
C ASP A 42 7.57 3.75 19.07
N VAL A 43 7.49 3.28 17.82
CA VAL A 43 8.03 1.98 17.40
C VAL A 43 9.55 2.00 17.47
N CYS A 44 10.14 1.24 18.38
CA CYS A 44 11.58 1.10 18.53
C CYS A 44 12.11 -0.27 18.05
N HIS A 45 11.25 -1.29 18.10
CA HIS A 45 11.61 -2.63 17.66
C HIS A 45 10.46 -3.26 16.87
N ALA A 46 10.81 -4.03 15.84
CA ALA A 46 9.89 -4.82 15.05
C ALA A 46 10.38 -6.27 15.02
N ASP A 47 9.48 -7.22 15.24
CA ASP A 47 9.76 -8.66 15.13
C ASP A 47 8.71 -9.30 14.21
N PHE A 48 9.17 -9.94 13.16
CA PHE A 48 8.35 -10.62 12.16
C PHE A 48 8.40 -12.15 12.27
N SER A 49 9.11 -12.68 13.28
CA SER A 49 9.27 -14.14 13.47
C SER A 49 7.96 -14.83 13.82
N GLY A 50 7.01 -14.09 14.41
CA GLY A 50 5.68 -14.57 14.77
C GLY A 50 4.64 -14.47 13.67
N LEU A 51 5.00 -14.03 12.46
CA LEU A 51 4.05 -14.00 11.35
C LEU A 51 3.46 -15.37 11.06
N MET A 52 2.16 -15.40 10.75
CA MET A 52 1.44 -16.63 10.41
C MET A 52 2.22 -17.44 9.36
N PRO A 53 2.59 -18.70 9.65
CA PRO A 53 3.43 -19.51 8.75
C PRO A 53 2.76 -19.79 7.39
N GLU A 54 1.45 -19.74 7.32
CA GLU A 54 0.67 -19.91 6.09
C GLU A 54 0.98 -18.82 5.05
N LEU A 55 1.41 -17.63 5.49
CA LEU A 55 1.80 -16.56 4.60
C LEU A 55 2.99 -16.91 3.73
N ALA A 56 3.90 -17.74 4.22
CA ALA A 56 5.07 -18.18 3.47
C ALA A 56 4.71 -19.02 2.23
N ALA A 57 3.60 -19.74 2.28
CA ALA A 57 3.08 -20.54 1.18
C ALA A 57 2.06 -19.78 0.31
N CYS A 58 1.68 -18.56 0.71
CA CYS A 58 0.65 -17.79 0.06
C CYS A 58 1.24 -16.86 -1.01
N ARG A 59 0.87 -17.03 -2.27
CA ARG A 59 1.14 -16.01 -3.30
C ARG A 59 0.13 -14.87 -3.15
N ILE A 60 0.63 -13.67 -2.83
CA ILE A 60 -0.18 -12.49 -2.61
C ILE A 60 0.00 -11.53 -3.79
N THR A 61 -1.11 -11.14 -4.42
CA THR A 61 -1.18 -10.09 -5.43
C THR A 61 -2.04 -8.95 -4.90
N VAL A 62 -1.51 -7.73 -4.97
CA VAL A 62 -2.19 -6.51 -4.50
C VAL A 62 -2.60 -5.69 -5.71
N LEU A 63 -3.87 -5.35 -5.79
CA LEU A 63 -4.39 -4.44 -6.82
C LEU A 63 -4.16 -3.00 -6.34
N CYS A 64 -3.27 -2.30 -7.04
CA CYS A 64 -2.83 -0.96 -6.70
C CYS A 64 -2.66 -0.11 -7.95
N ASP A 65 -3.53 0.89 -8.12
CA ASP A 65 -3.53 1.78 -9.28
C ASP A 65 -2.78 3.10 -9.03
N VAL A 66 -2.10 3.21 -7.89
CA VAL A 66 -1.29 4.40 -7.55
C VAL A 66 0.17 4.04 -7.42
N THR A 67 1.04 4.99 -7.75
CA THR A 67 2.51 4.81 -7.76
C THR A 67 3.22 5.60 -6.67
N ASN A 68 2.48 6.26 -5.78
CA ASN A 68 3.05 7.08 -4.72
C ASN A 68 4.01 6.27 -3.83
N PRO A 69 5.19 6.83 -3.50
CA PRO A 69 6.07 6.24 -2.50
C PRO A 69 5.44 6.33 -1.11
N LEU A 70 6.04 5.70 -0.12
CA LEU A 70 5.56 5.75 1.26
C LEU A 70 5.72 7.16 1.85
N LEU A 71 6.86 7.80 1.60
CA LEU A 71 7.31 9.03 2.26
C LEU A 71 7.45 10.20 1.28
N GLY A 72 7.55 11.42 1.86
CA GLY A 72 7.82 12.64 1.13
C GLY A 72 6.56 13.36 0.64
N ALA A 73 6.74 14.45 -0.09
CA ALA A 73 5.65 15.35 -0.50
C ALA A 73 4.57 14.66 -1.35
N THR A 74 4.93 13.62 -2.08
CA THR A 74 4.01 12.78 -2.88
C THR A 74 3.73 11.43 -2.21
N GLY A 75 4.15 11.25 -0.96
CA GLY A 75 3.98 10.03 -0.19
C GLY A 75 2.56 9.83 0.34
N ALA A 76 2.38 8.74 1.09
CA ALA A 76 1.10 8.32 1.64
C ALA A 76 0.40 9.42 2.45
N THR A 77 1.15 10.01 3.38
CA THR A 77 0.60 10.95 4.36
C THR A 77 0.13 12.25 3.73
N TYR A 78 1.00 12.92 2.96
CA TYR A 78 0.67 14.22 2.37
C TYR A 78 -0.34 14.12 1.23
N THR A 79 -0.31 13.03 0.46
CA THR A 79 -1.27 12.85 -0.66
C THR A 79 -2.65 12.45 -0.18
N TYR A 80 -2.74 11.54 0.78
CA TYR A 80 -4.02 10.91 1.16
C TYR A 80 -4.50 11.24 2.57
N GLY A 81 -3.63 11.79 3.44
CA GLY A 81 -3.98 12.17 4.81
C GLY A 81 -5.09 13.22 4.89
N PRO A 82 -5.06 14.30 4.10
CA PRO A 82 -6.10 15.34 4.15
C PRO A 82 -7.51 14.81 3.91
N GLN A 83 -7.70 13.94 2.92
CA GLN A 83 -9.03 13.33 2.65
C GLN A 83 -9.47 12.34 3.74
N LYS A 84 -8.55 11.91 4.61
CA LYS A 84 -8.80 11.06 5.78
C LYS A 84 -8.97 11.88 7.08
N GLY A 85 -8.99 13.22 6.96
CA GLY A 85 -9.25 14.15 8.07
C GLY A 85 -8.00 14.71 8.76
N ALA A 86 -6.79 14.48 8.22
CA ALA A 86 -5.59 15.04 8.80
C ALA A 86 -5.44 16.54 8.44
N THR A 87 -5.18 17.38 9.45
CA THR A 87 -4.74 18.77 9.24
C THR A 87 -3.28 18.81 8.77
N PRO A 88 -2.77 19.95 8.27
CA PRO A 88 -1.35 20.06 7.91
C PRO A 88 -0.40 19.70 9.05
N GLU A 89 -0.73 20.09 10.29
CA GLU A 89 0.07 19.79 11.49
C GLU A 89 0.07 18.28 11.77
N ILE A 90 -1.11 17.65 11.72
CA ILE A 90 -1.25 16.19 11.86
C ILE A 90 -0.51 15.46 10.75
N CYS A 91 -0.54 15.95 9.50
CA CYS A 91 0.23 15.36 8.42
C CYS A 91 1.74 15.39 8.70
N ALA A 92 2.25 16.50 9.25
CA ALA A 92 3.67 16.59 9.59
C ALA A 92 4.06 15.60 10.70
N GLU A 93 3.24 15.44 11.73
CA GLU A 93 3.46 14.46 12.80
C GLU A 93 3.41 13.02 12.27
N LEU A 94 2.39 12.69 11.50
CA LEU A 94 2.21 11.35 10.91
C LEU A 94 3.34 11.01 9.93
N GLU A 95 3.82 11.96 9.13
CA GLU A 95 4.94 11.77 8.21
C GLU A 95 6.24 11.49 8.97
N ALA A 96 6.51 12.25 10.04
CA ALA A 96 7.67 12.00 10.89
C ALA A 96 7.62 10.60 11.53
N GLY A 97 6.45 10.20 12.06
CA GLY A 97 6.24 8.86 12.61
C GLY A 97 6.39 7.77 11.54
N MET A 98 5.82 7.97 10.34
CA MET A 98 5.92 7.04 9.22
C MET A 98 7.38 6.83 8.78
N LYS A 99 8.16 7.92 8.70
CA LYS A 99 9.58 7.86 8.37
C LYS A 99 10.36 7.07 9.41
N HIS A 100 10.10 7.33 10.70
CA HIS A 100 10.75 6.59 11.79
C HIS A 100 10.40 5.10 11.74
N TYR A 101 9.12 4.77 11.62
CA TYR A 101 8.62 3.41 11.50
C TYR A 101 9.25 2.67 10.30
N ALA A 102 9.26 3.29 9.12
CA ALA A 102 9.87 2.70 7.93
C ALA A 102 11.35 2.34 8.18
N GLN A 103 12.11 3.24 8.81
CA GLN A 103 13.52 2.98 9.14
C GLN A 103 13.69 1.79 10.10
N VAL A 104 12.84 1.66 11.12
CA VAL A 104 12.89 0.50 12.05
C VAL A 104 12.60 -0.79 11.31
N VAL A 105 11.55 -0.82 10.48
CA VAL A 105 11.19 -1.99 9.68
C VAL A 105 12.30 -2.36 8.71
N GLU A 106 12.82 -1.39 7.94
CA GLU A 106 13.90 -1.59 6.96
C GLU A 106 15.16 -2.16 7.59
N ASN A 107 15.56 -1.64 8.76
CA ASN A 107 16.69 -2.15 9.51
C ASN A 107 16.48 -3.61 9.97
N THR A 108 15.24 -3.96 10.32
CA THR A 108 14.91 -5.31 10.80
C THR A 108 14.92 -6.34 9.67
N ILE A 109 14.34 -5.98 8.50
CA ILE A 109 14.21 -6.94 7.39
C ILE A 109 15.34 -6.85 6.35
N GLY A 110 16.22 -5.85 6.47
CA GLY A 110 17.38 -5.66 5.60
C GLY A 110 17.04 -5.21 4.17
N ARG A 111 15.89 -4.55 3.96
CA ARG A 111 15.47 -4.07 2.64
C ARG A 111 14.58 -2.84 2.72
N ASN A 112 14.57 -2.04 1.64
CA ASN A 112 13.75 -0.85 1.52
C ASN A 112 12.25 -1.22 1.40
N ILE A 113 11.40 -0.49 2.13
CA ILE A 113 9.94 -0.60 2.05
C ILE A 113 9.27 0.71 1.62
N ALA A 114 10.01 1.79 1.58
CA ALA A 114 9.45 3.13 1.39
C ALA A 114 9.50 3.61 -0.07
N ASP A 115 10.50 3.17 -0.84
CA ASP A 115 10.86 3.77 -2.12
C ASP A 115 10.64 2.81 -3.30
N PHE A 116 9.41 2.36 -3.45
CA PHE A 116 8.95 1.66 -4.65
C PHE A 116 7.53 2.12 -5.04
N PRO A 117 7.15 2.00 -6.32
CA PRO A 117 5.84 2.41 -6.80
C PRO A 117 4.71 1.68 -6.06
N GLY A 118 3.78 2.45 -5.46
CA GLY A 118 2.66 1.90 -4.70
C GLY A 118 2.94 1.66 -3.21
N ALA A 119 4.16 1.92 -2.70
CA ALA A 119 4.46 1.77 -1.28
C ALA A 119 3.53 2.62 -0.40
N GLY A 120 3.18 3.83 -0.85
CA GLY A 120 2.27 4.75 -0.16
C GLY A 120 0.79 4.42 -0.29
N ALA A 121 0.44 3.48 -1.15
CA ALA A 121 -0.96 3.11 -1.34
C ALA A 121 -1.61 2.71 -0.03
N ALA A 122 -2.88 3.12 0.14
CA ALA A 122 -3.68 2.80 1.32
C ALA A 122 -3.01 3.15 2.65
N GLY A 123 -2.33 4.31 2.73
CA GLY A 123 -1.68 4.78 3.96
C GLY A 123 -0.49 3.93 4.40
N GLY A 124 0.21 3.30 3.44
CA GLY A 124 1.36 2.45 3.67
C GLY A 124 1.08 0.95 3.71
N LEU A 125 -0.17 0.51 3.47
CA LEU A 125 -0.45 -0.91 3.27
C LEU A 125 0.36 -1.48 2.09
N GLY A 126 0.59 -0.67 1.02
CA GLY A 126 1.46 -1.05 -0.08
C GLY A 126 2.87 -1.41 0.38
N ALA A 127 3.46 -0.61 1.28
CA ALA A 127 4.77 -0.87 1.87
C ALA A 127 4.79 -2.16 2.70
N ALA A 128 3.76 -2.39 3.52
CA ALA A 128 3.65 -3.60 4.33
C ALA A 128 3.47 -4.85 3.45
N LEU A 129 2.55 -4.82 2.50
CA LEU A 129 2.27 -5.96 1.63
C LEU A 129 3.45 -6.25 0.67
N GLY A 130 3.91 -5.25 -0.08
CA GLY A 130 5.01 -5.42 -1.04
C GLY A 130 6.36 -5.53 -0.36
N GLY A 131 6.64 -4.63 0.58
CA GLY A 131 7.91 -4.54 1.30
C GLY A 131 8.11 -5.66 2.32
N VAL A 132 7.20 -5.91 3.23
CA VAL A 132 7.35 -6.90 4.30
C VAL A 132 6.91 -8.28 3.83
N LEU A 133 5.69 -8.43 3.29
CA LEU A 133 5.12 -9.72 2.91
C LEU A 133 5.50 -10.19 1.49
N LYS A 134 6.28 -9.40 0.74
CA LYS A 134 6.76 -9.72 -0.63
C LYS A 134 5.62 -9.93 -1.64
N ALA A 135 4.49 -9.27 -1.43
CA ALA A 135 3.39 -9.32 -2.37
C ALA A 135 3.76 -8.63 -3.70
N THR A 136 3.20 -9.12 -4.80
CA THR A 136 3.31 -8.46 -6.10
C THR A 136 2.24 -7.39 -6.20
N LEU A 137 2.64 -6.12 -6.44
CA LEU A 137 1.70 -5.05 -6.76
C LEU A 137 1.41 -5.09 -8.26
N LYS A 138 0.14 -4.98 -8.62
CA LYS A 138 -0.35 -5.03 -9.99
C LYS A 138 -1.47 -4.01 -10.18
N SER A 139 -1.56 -3.44 -11.38
CA SER A 139 -2.69 -2.60 -11.76
C SER A 139 -4.00 -3.38 -11.68
N GLY A 140 -5.05 -2.76 -11.14
CA GLY A 140 -6.36 -3.36 -11.02
C GLY A 140 -6.99 -3.67 -12.38
N ILE A 141 -6.84 -2.74 -13.35
CA ILE A 141 -7.35 -2.95 -14.70
C ILE A 141 -6.67 -4.14 -15.39
N ASP A 142 -5.33 -4.24 -15.31
CA ASP A 142 -4.59 -5.35 -15.91
C ASP A 142 -5.03 -6.70 -15.32
N ALA A 143 -5.23 -6.74 -14.01
CA ALA A 143 -5.70 -7.96 -13.35
C ALA A 143 -7.11 -8.37 -13.78
N VAL A 144 -7.99 -7.40 -14.00
CA VAL A 144 -9.34 -7.67 -14.52
C VAL A 144 -9.28 -8.14 -15.96
N LEU A 145 -8.56 -7.44 -16.84
CA LEU A 145 -8.45 -7.80 -18.27
C LEU A 145 -7.85 -9.20 -18.45
N GLU A 146 -6.83 -9.56 -17.68
CA GLU A 146 -6.28 -10.92 -17.70
C GLU A 146 -7.31 -11.97 -17.21
N THR A 147 -8.03 -11.66 -16.12
CA THR A 147 -9.00 -12.60 -15.54
C THR A 147 -10.14 -12.94 -16.51
N VAL A 148 -10.58 -11.95 -17.29
CA VAL A 148 -11.63 -12.15 -18.30
C VAL A 148 -11.09 -12.58 -19.66
N HIS A 149 -9.78 -12.83 -19.79
CA HIS A 149 -9.11 -13.18 -21.05
C HIS A 149 -9.43 -12.19 -22.18
N PHE A 150 -9.38 -10.88 -21.85
CA PHE A 150 -9.82 -9.82 -22.74
C PHE A 150 -9.06 -9.81 -24.07
N ASP A 151 -7.75 -10.03 -24.06
CA ASP A 151 -6.91 -10.10 -25.26
C ASP A 151 -7.37 -11.18 -26.27
N GLU A 152 -7.95 -12.28 -25.78
CA GLU A 152 -8.50 -13.33 -26.65
C GLU A 152 -9.80 -12.86 -27.30
N GLN A 153 -10.60 -12.11 -26.59
CA GLN A 153 -11.85 -11.55 -27.10
C GLN A 153 -11.57 -10.43 -28.13
N LEU A 154 -10.55 -9.61 -27.91
CA LEU A 154 -10.13 -8.57 -28.84
C LEU A 154 -9.77 -9.10 -30.23
N LYS A 155 -9.17 -10.28 -30.33
CA LYS A 155 -8.81 -10.89 -31.61
C LYS A 155 -9.98 -11.14 -32.56
N GLN A 156 -11.21 -11.11 -32.02
CA GLN A 156 -12.43 -11.36 -32.76
C GLN A 156 -13.28 -10.08 -32.96
N ALA A 157 -12.79 -8.92 -32.52
CA ALA A 157 -13.49 -7.65 -32.56
C ALA A 157 -12.89 -6.73 -33.62
N ASP A 158 -13.75 -6.14 -34.46
CA ASP A 158 -13.35 -5.09 -35.42
C ASP A 158 -13.37 -3.71 -34.76
N LEU A 159 -14.07 -3.54 -33.63
CA LEU A 159 -14.19 -2.28 -32.92
C LEU A 159 -14.39 -2.55 -31.42
N VAL A 160 -13.69 -1.79 -30.60
CA VAL A 160 -13.87 -1.76 -29.14
C VAL A 160 -14.38 -0.42 -28.73
N VAL A 161 -15.46 -0.40 -27.94
CA VAL A 161 -16.02 0.82 -27.33
C VAL A 161 -15.77 0.76 -25.82
N THR A 162 -15.06 1.74 -25.31
CA THR A 162 -14.78 1.88 -23.89
C THR A 162 -15.23 3.24 -23.37
N GLY A 163 -15.41 3.39 -22.07
CA GLY A 163 -15.87 4.65 -21.50
C GLY A 163 -15.63 4.74 -20.00
N GLU A 164 -15.64 5.96 -19.51
CA GLU A 164 -15.58 6.31 -18.09
C GLU A 164 -16.63 7.35 -17.75
N GLY A 165 -17.01 7.40 -16.46
CA GLY A 165 -17.94 8.41 -15.96
C GLY A 165 -17.38 9.85 -16.02
N ARG A 166 -16.05 10.00 -16.01
CA ARG A 166 -15.34 11.28 -16.16
C ARG A 166 -13.95 11.04 -16.73
N ILE A 167 -13.59 11.81 -17.76
CA ILE A 167 -12.24 11.86 -18.32
C ILE A 167 -11.53 13.09 -17.74
N ASP A 168 -10.45 12.85 -17.00
CA ASP A 168 -9.60 13.88 -16.41
C ASP A 168 -8.12 13.44 -16.42
N GLY A 169 -7.24 14.20 -15.77
CA GLY A 169 -5.81 13.88 -15.69
C GLY A 169 -5.51 12.50 -15.05
N GLN A 170 -6.40 12.00 -14.21
CA GLN A 170 -6.25 10.66 -13.63
C GLN A 170 -6.58 9.56 -14.63
N SER A 171 -7.52 9.80 -15.55
CA SER A 171 -7.86 8.85 -16.61
C SER A 171 -6.70 8.58 -17.54
N VAL A 172 -5.81 9.57 -17.74
CA VAL A 172 -4.64 9.48 -18.63
C VAL A 172 -3.41 8.95 -17.89
N GLN A 173 -3.24 9.27 -16.61
CA GLN A 173 -2.01 8.98 -15.88
C GLN A 173 -2.02 7.64 -15.13
N PHE A 174 -3.19 7.12 -14.76
CA PHE A 174 -3.31 6.00 -13.82
C PHE A 174 -3.94 4.73 -14.41
N GLY A 175 -3.88 4.56 -15.74
CA GLY A 175 -4.27 3.30 -16.37
C GLY A 175 -5.72 2.88 -16.12
N LYS A 176 -6.64 3.86 -16.05
CA LYS A 176 -8.08 3.55 -16.03
C LYS A 176 -8.54 3.01 -17.39
N VAL A 177 -9.80 2.65 -17.50
CA VAL A 177 -10.35 1.96 -18.69
C VAL A 177 -9.83 2.47 -20.05
N PRO A 178 -9.72 3.79 -20.36
CA PRO A 178 -9.24 4.24 -21.66
C PRO A 178 -7.76 3.93 -21.98
N ILE A 179 -6.96 3.60 -20.95
CA ILE A 179 -5.52 3.28 -21.12
C ILE A 179 -5.28 1.77 -21.00
N GLY A 180 -6.10 1.07 -20.21
CA GLY A 180 -6.01 -0.39 -20.06
C GLY A 180 -6.53 -1.15 -21.26
N VAL A 181 -7.32 -0.53 -22.11
CA VAL A 181 -7.89 -1.07 -23.34
C VAL A 181 -7.26 -0.43 -24.55
#